data_03945bb96e8ce8240d7ace9b82ba7cbc
#
_entry.id   03945bb96e8ce8240d7ace9b82ba7cbc
#
_cell.length_a   1.000
_cell.length_b   1.000
_cell.length_c   1.000
_cell.angle_alpha   90.00
_cell.angle_beta   90.00
_cell.angle_gamma   90.00
#
_symmetry.space_group_name_H-M   'P 1'
#
loop_
_entity.id
_entity.type
_entity.pdbx_description
1 polymer ?
#
loop_
_entity_poly.entity_id
_entity_poly.type
_entity_poly.pdbx_seq_one_letter_code
_entity_poly.pdbx_strand_id
1 'polypeptide(L)'
;RVADAVAMQKDMKLIGVTAHSYSFNTEVAKQKGYKVFTMGENDLKLNGITPDGDLNSLLDGVDLIVDATPKKIGKENIGKHYKPRKLKAIVQGGEKHETTGTSFVAQCNYDEALDKDYVRIVSCNTTGLCRTLHAVDQKYGIASVHATMIRRGADPGDIHHGPINAIVPVLEMPSHHGPDVQTVLKNVEIFTTALSVPSTLMHLHTLTVDLKKKANVENV
;
A
#
# COMPACT_ATOMS: atom_id res chain seq x y z
N ARG A 1 9.37 8.25 2.32
CA ARG A 1 8.69 7.78 3.55
C ARG A 1 9.07 6.33 3.88
N VAL A 2 8.91 5.36 2.94
CA VAL A 2 9.29 3.95 3.21
C VAL A 2 10.78 3.84 3.46
N ALA A 3 11.60 4.46 2.61
CA ALA A 3 13.05 4.49 2.79
C ALA A 3 13.47 5.09 4.16
N ASP A 4 12.80 6.17 4.58
CA ASP A 4 13.04 6.76 5.91
C ASP A 4 12.70 5.77 7.03
N ALA A 5 11.57 5.06 6.90
CA ALA A 5 11.16 4.07 7.88
C ALA A 5 12.16 2.90 7.98
N VAL A 6 12.64 2.41 6.84
CA VAL A 6 13.69 1.37 6.79
C VAL A 6 14.99 1.86 7.40
N ALA A 7 15.43 3.09 7.06
CA ALA A 7 16.67 3.66 7.58
C ALA A 7 16.67 3.87 9.10
N MET A 8 15.49 3.96 9.72
CA MET A 8 15.33 4.08 11.18
C MET A 8 15.37 2.74 11.92
N GLN A 9 15.29 1.60 11.24
CA GLN A 9 15.31 0.29 11.86
C GLN A 9 16.75 -0.13 12.19
N LYS A 10 16.93 -0.80 13.33
CA LYS A 10 18.25 -1.27 13.77
C LYS A 10 18.68 -2.59 13.10
N ASP A 11 17.71 -3.36 12.66
CA ASP A 11 17.85 -4.68 12.03
C ASP A 11 17.78 -4.63 10.51
N MET A 12 17.66 -3.43 9.91
CA MET A 12 17.58 -3.22 8.47
C MET A 12 18.66 -2.26 8.01
N LYS A 13 19.12 -2.45 6.78
CA LYS A 13 20.04 -1.53 6.09
C LYS A 13 19.42 -1.09 4.77
N LEU A 14 19.16 0.19 4.64
CA LEU A 14 18.74 0.76 3.36
C LEU A 14 19.94 0.77 2.39
N ILE A 15 19.90 -0.04 1.35
CA ILE A 15 20.93 -0.10 0.32
C ILE A 15 20.76 1.03 -0.68
N GLY A 16 19.51 1.35 -1.05
CA GLY A 16 19.22 2.46 -1.95
C GLY A 16 17.75 2.56 -2.32
N VAL A 17 17.46 3.55 -3.13
CA VAL A 17 16.14 3.78 -3.74
C VAL A 17 16.27 3.83 -5.25
N THR A 18 15.20 3.51 -5.98
CA THR A 18 15.19 3.61 -7.44
C THR A 18 14.43 4.85 -7.89
N ALA A 19 14.85 5.44 -9.00
CA ALA A 19 14.12 6.48 -9.68
C ALA A 19 14.10 6.22 -11.19
N HIS A 20 12.91 6.34 -11.80
CA HIS A 20 12.75 6.26 -13.24
C HIS A 20 13.13 7.60 -13.91
N SER A 21 12.76 8.70 -13.27
CA SER A 21 12.97 10.07 -13.74
C SER A 21 13.29 11.01 -12.59
N TYR A 22 13.80 12.20 -12.93
CA TYR A 22 14.00 13.25 -11.96
C TYR A 22 12.67 13.68 -11.33
N SER A 23 12.71 13.89 -10.02
CA SER A 23 11.60 14.45 -9.26
C SER A 23 12.13 15.09 -7.98
N PHE A 24 11.32 15.92 -7.35
CA PHE A 24 11.62 16.46 -6.03
C PHE A 24 11.95 15.37 -5.00
N ASN A 25 11.25 14.23 -5.07
CA ASN A 25 11.52 13.09 -4.17
C ASN A 25 12.91 12.48 -4.41
N THR A 26 13.38 12.47 -5.66
CA THR A 26 14.72 11.97 -6.01
C THR A 26 15.80 12.88 -5.42
N GLU A 27 15.60 14.18 -5.50
CA GLU A 27 16.49 15.17 -4.91
C GLU A 27 16.52 15.06 -3.39
N VAL A 28 15.36 14.97 -2.74
CA VAL A 28 15.26 14.75 -1.29
C VAL A 28 15.96 13.46 -0.85
N ALA A 29 15.87 12.39 -1.64
CA ALA A 29 16.59 11.15 -1.34
C ALA A 29 18.10 11.35 -1.35
N LYS A 30 18.63 12.07 -2.33
CA LYS A 30 20.06 12.45 -2.40
C LYS A 30 20.49 13.33 -1.24
N GLN A 31 19.71 14.36 -0.91
CA GLN A 31 19.98 15.25 0.23
C GLN A 31 20.04 14.51 1.56
N LYS A 32 19.24 13.41 1.71
CA LYS A 32 19.28 12.53 2.88
C LYS A 32 20.46 11.54 2.85
N GLY A 33 21.30 11.56 1.82
CA GLY A 33 22.43 10.65 1.67
C GLY A 33 22.05 9.25 1.20
N TYR A 34 20.83 9.05 0.69
CA TYR A 34 20.44 7.75 0.12
C TYR A 34 21.06 7.57 -1.26
N LYS A 35 21.55 6.35 -1.54
CA LYS A 35 21.96 5.98 -2.88
C LYS A 35 20.76 5.93 -3.80
N VAL A 36 20.88 6.51 -4.99
CA VAL A 36 19.82 6.55 -6.01
C VAL A 36 20.26 5.75 -7.22
N PHE A 37 19.50 4.73 -7.55
CA PHE A 37 19.73 3.86 -8.71
C PHE A 37 18.73 4.19 -9.81
N THR A 38 19.18 4.18 -11.07
CA THR A 38 18.31 4.46 -12.20
C THR A 38 17.59 3.21 -12.70
N MET A 39 16.34 3.38 -13.12
CA MET A 39 15.53 2.34 -13.77
C MET A 39 15.46 2.52 -15.30
N GLY A 40 16.09 3.56 -15.86
CA GLY A 40 16.05 3.87 -17.28
C GLY A 40 17.05 4.95 -17.67
N GLU A 41 16.99 5.41 -18.92
CA GLU A 41 17.84 6.49 -19.44
C GLU A 41 17.34 7.85 -18.94
N ASN A 42 17.94 8.59 -18.44
CA ASN A 42 18.80 9.55 -17.82
C ASN A 42 18.41 11.02 -17.90
N ASP A 43 17.20 11.37 -17.49
CA ASP A 43 16.96 12.75 -17.10
C ASP A 43 17.59 13.09 -15.73
N LEU A 44 17.99 12.12 -14.93
CA LEU A 44 18.68 12.33 -13.65
C LEU A 44 19.98 13.09 -13.82
N LYS A 45 20.84 12.67 -14.77
CA LYS A 45 22.11 13.36 -15.07
C LYS A 45 21.89 14.77 -15.62
N LEU A 46 20.89 14.95 -16.46
CA LEU A 46 20.55 16.27 -17.01
C LEU A 46 20.12 17.26 -15.91
N ASN A 47 19.59 16.74 -14.81
CA ASN A 47 19.18 17.52 -13.64
C ASN A 47 20.22 17.47 -12.48
N GLY A 48 21.47 17.13 -12.78
CA GLY A 48 22.57 17.20 -11.81
C GLY A 48 22.63 16.02 -10.81
N ILE A 49 21.82 14.98 -10.99
CA ILE A 49 21.89 13.79 -10.15
C ILE A 49 22.65 12.69 -10.86
N THR A 50 23.82 12.36 -10.35
CA THR A 50 24.55 11.17 -10.80
C THR A 50 24.01 9.94 -10.08
N PRO A 51 23.43 8.95 -10.80
CA PRO A 51 23.02 7.70 -10.19
C PRO A 51 24.18 6.93 -9.59
N ASP A 52 23.93 6.23 -8.48
CA ASP A 52 24.93 5.36 -7.83
C ASP A 52 25.06 3.99 -8.53
N GLY A 53 24.20 3.71 -9.50
CA GLY A 53 24.15 2.51 -10.32
C GLY A 53 22.82 2.36 -11.04
N ASP A 54 22.62 1.23 -11.66
CA ASP A 54 21.37 0.83 -12.32
C ASP A 54 20.53 -0.11 -11.44
N LEU A 55 19.33 -0.45 -11.92
CA LEU A 55 18.43 -1.37 -11.22
C LEU A 55 19.09 -2.74 -10.96
N ASN A 56 19.84 -3.28 -11.92
CA ASN A 56 20.46 -4.60 -11.77
C ASN A 56 21.48 -4.60 -10.65
N SER A 57 22.37 -3.60 -10.62
CA SER A 57 23.38 -3.46 -9.56
C SER A 57 22.77 -3.30 -8.17
N LEU A 58 21.58 -2.64 -8.06
CA LEU A 58 20.86 -2.60 -6.80
C LEU A 58 20.31 -3.98 -6.43
N LEU A 59 19.63 -4.65 -7.36
CA LEU A 59 18.96 -5.93 -7.11
C LEU A 59 19.95 -7.04 -6.74
N ASP A 60 21.17 -6.98 -7.25
CA ASP A 60 22.23 -7.97 -6.95
C ASP A 60 22.84 -7.76 -5.54
N GLY A 61 22.52 -6.63 -4.88
CA GLY A 61 23.07 -6.27 -3.56
C GLY A 61 22.05 -6.20 -2.43
N VAL A 62 20.83 -6.73 -2.60
CA VAL A 62 19.77 -6.65 -1.59
C VAL A 62 19.13 -8.00 -1.31
N ASP A 63 18.56 -8.14 -0.12
CA ASP A 63 17.82 -9.34 0.32
C ASP A 63 16.31 -9.19 0.10
N LEU A 64 15.80 -7.95 0.16
CA LEU A 64 14.38 -7.62 0.11
C LEU A 64 14.14 -6.33 -0.69
N ILE A 65 13.09 -6.35 -1.48
CA ILE A 65 12.60 -5.18 -2.22
C ILE A 65 11.27 -4.71 -1.63
N VAL A 66 11.13 -3.40 -1.46
CA VAL A 66 9.81 -2.75 -1.32
C VAL A 66 9.48 -2.09 -2.66
N ASP A 67 8.60 -2.72 -3.40
CA ASP A 67 8.17 -2.25 -4.72
C ASP A 67 6.98 -1.31 -4.58
N ALA A 68 7.21 -0.03 -4.82
CA ALA A 68 6.21 1.04 -4.81
C ALA A 68 5.83 1.52 -6.22
N THR A 69 6.11 0.71 -7.24
CA THR A 69 5.72 1.04 -8.62
C THR A 69 4.21 1.00 -8.82
N PRO A 70 3.67 1.69 -9.83
CA PRO A 70 2.23 1.69 -10.11
C PRO A 70 1.66 0.28 -10.34
N LYS A 71 0.35 0.15 -10.12
CA LYS A 71 -0.43 -1.09 -10.33
C LYS A 71 -0.07 -1.79 -11.65
N LYS A 72 0.08 -3.10 -11.60
CA LYS A 72 0.51 -4.04 -12.64
C LYS A 72 2.03 -4.12 -12.82
N ILE A 73 2.78 -3.05 -12.60
CA ILE A 73 4.24 -3.05 -12.75
C ILE A 73 4.89 -3.95 -11.71
N GLY A 74 4.42 -3.93 -10.46
CA GLY A 74 4.93 -4.81 -9.40
C GLY A 74 4.82 -6.30 -9.77
N LYS A 75 3.70 -6.71 -10.39
CA LYS A 75 3.52 -8.08 -10.91
C LYS A 75 4.57 -8.42 -11.98
N GLU A 76 4.80 -7.50 -12.91
CA GLU A 76 5.81 -7.67 -13.97
C GLU A 76 7.22 -7.76 -13.37
N ASN A 77 7.54 -6.88 -12.42
CA ASN A 77 8.81 -6.86 -11.72
C ASN A 77 9.09 -8.17 -10.97
N ILE A 78 8.07 -8.73 -10.29
CA ILE A 78 8.20 -10.06 -9.66
C ILE A 78 8.65 -11.10 -10.67
N GLY A 79 7.96 -11.18 -11.82
CA GLY A 79 8.29 -12.17 -12.86
C GLY A 79 9.65 -11.94 -13.52
N LYS A 80 9.94 -10.69 -13.86
CA LYS A 80 11.10 -10.33 -14.66
C LYS A 80 12.39 -10.18 -13.86
N HIS A 81 12.29 -9.65 -12.64
CA HIS A 81 13.46 -9.22 -11.88
C HIS A 81 13.67 -9.99 -10.57
N TYR A 82 12.61 -10.20 -9.77
CA TYR A 82 12.76 -10.72 -8.40
C TYR A 82 12.81 -12.24 -8.37
N LYS A 83 11.88 -12.91 -9.05
CA LYS A 83 11.82 -14.37 -9.08
C LYS A 83 13.09 -15.02 -9.64
N PRO A 84 13.70 -14.57 -10.76
CA PRO A 84 14.95 -15.13 -11.27
C PRO A 84 16.13 -14.99 -10.28
N ARG A 85 16.10 -13.95 -9.43
CA ARG A 85 17.12 -13.68 -8.41
C ARG A 85 16.82 -14.29 -7.05
N LYS A 86 15.66 -14.94 -6.89
CA LYS A 86 15.14 -15.43 -5.60
C LYS A 86 15.04 -14.33 -4.53
N LEU A 87 14.78 -13.10 -4.96
CA LEU A 87 14.58 -11.96 -4.06
C LEU A 87 13.18 -11.98 -3.49
N LYS A 88 13.05 -11.65 -2.22
CA LYS A 88 11.77 -11.38 -1.58
C LYS A 88 11.28 -9.97 -1.92
N ALA A 89 9.96 -9.80 -2.01
CA ALA A 89 9.41 -8.47 -2.29
C ALA A 89 8.10 -8.18 -1.57
N ILE A 90 7.98 -6.94 -1.10
CA ILE A 90 6.73 -6.36 -0.60
C ILE A 90 6.23 -5.40 -1.68
N VAL A 91 5.09 -5.69 -2.29
CA VAL A 91 4.50 -4.83 -3.33
C VAL A 91 3.36 -3.98 -2.76
N GLN A 92 3.41 -2.68 -2.98
CA GLN A 92 2.44 -1.73 -2.41
C GLN A 92 1.78 -0.80 -3.44
N GLY A 93 2.01 -1.02 -4.72
CA GLY A 93 1.50 -0.18 -5.81
C GLY A 93 0.05 -0.46 -6.23
N GLY A 94 -0.74 -1.18 -5.43
CA GLY A 94 -2.13 -1.52 -5.73
C GLY A 94 -2.30 -2.81 -6.52
N GLU A 95 -1.37 -3.74 -6.36
CA GLU A 95 -1.47 -5.09 -6.95
C GLU A 95 -2.67 -5.86 -6.40
N LYS A 96 -3.18 -6.81 -7.19
CA LYS A 96 -4.26 -7.69 -6.75
C LYS A 96 -3.74 -8.78 -5.81
N HIS A 97 -4.65 -9.36 -4.99
CA HIS A 97 -4.33 -10.47 -4.09
C HIS A 97 -3.63 -11.64 -4.80
N GLU A 98 -4.11 -12.01 -5.97
CA GLU A 98 -3.60 -13.15 -6.75
C GLU A 98 -2.14 -12.94 -7.23
N THR A 99 -1.61 -11.73 -7.19
CA THR A 99 -0.23 -11.44 -7.57
C THR A 99 0.78 -12.07 -6.61
N THR A 100 0.45 -12.07 -5.31
CA THR A 100 1.33 -12.57 -4.25
C THR A 100 0.72 -13.72 -3.45
N GLY A 101 -0.60 -13.90 -3.51
CA GLY A 101 -1.34 -14.84 -2.69
C GLY A 101 -1.42 -14.46 -1.20
N THR A 102 -0.77 -13.36 -0.81
CA THR A 102 -0.76 -12.88 0.58
C THR A 102 -0.99 -11.37 0.61
N SER A 103 -2.11 -10.96 1.21
CA SER A 103 -2.42 -9.56 1.53
C SER A 103 -2.07 -9.29 2.98
N PHE A 104 -1.50 -8.13 3.28
CA PHE A 104 -0.89 -7.89 4.57
C PHE A 104 -1.36 -6.58 5.23
N VAL A 105 -1.75 -6.73 6.49
CA VAL A 105 -1.92 -5.63 7.46
C VAL A 105 -1.32 -6.09 8.78
N ALA A 106 -0.25 -5.46 9.24
CA ALA A 106 0.59 -5.94 10.33
C ALA A 106 -0.18 -6.29 11.63
N GLN A 107 -1.19 -5.49 12.01
CA GLN A 107 -1.98 -5.77 13.21
C GLN A 107 -2.97 -6.92 13.06
N CYS A 108 -3.25 -7.37 11.83
CA CYS A 108 -4.32 -8.31 11.55
C CYS A 108 -3.81 -9.73 11.27
N ASN A 109 -2.75 -9.84 10.49
CA ASN A 109 -2.29 -11.13 9.98
C ASN A 109 -0.77 -11.20 9.80
N TYR A 110 -0.02 -10.73 10.80
CA TYR A 110 1.45 -10.69 10.75
C TYR A 110 2.06 -12.06 10.43
N ASP A 111 1.60 -13.09 11.12
CA ASP A 111 2.14 -14.44 11.00
C ASP A 111 1.91 -15.06 9.60
N GLU A 112 0.87 -14.64 8.89
CA GLU A 112 0.60 -15.11 7.53
C GLU A 112 1.65 -14.62 6.51
N ALA A 113 2.36 -13.54 6.81
CA ALA A 113 3.40 -12.97 5.95
C ALA A 113 4.78 -13.57 6.20
N LEU A 114 4.97 -14.23 7.35
CA LEU A 114 6.24 -14.88 7.66
C LEU A 114 6.53 -15.98 6.63
N ASP A 115 7.78 -16.08 6.25
CA ASP A 115 8.28 -17.06 5.26
C ASP A 115 7.70 -16.95 3.85
N LYS A 116 6.94 -15.89 3.54
CA LYS A 116 6.49 -15.62 2.18
C LYS A 116 7.57 -14.91 1.37
N ASP A 117 7.72 -15.32 0.11
CA ASP A 117 8.63 -14.63 -0.81
C ASP A 117 8.02 -13.31 -1.29
N TYR A 118 6.71 -13.27 -1.47
CA TYR A 118 5.98 -12.10 -1.98
C TYR A 118 4.77 -11.79 -1.12
N VAL A 119 4.67 -10.52 -0.70
CA VAL A 119 3.56 -10.00 0.08
C VAL A 119 3.07 -8.71 -0.56
N ARG A 120 1.75 -8.52 -0.65
CA ARG A 120 1.21 -7.21 -1.05
C ARG A 120 0.68 -6.43 0.16
N ILE A 121 0.90 -5.14 0.14
CA ILE A 121 0.23 -4.20 1.05
C ILE A 121 -1.09 -3.79 0.40
N VAL A 122 -2.17 -3.88 1.17
CA VAL A 122 -3.50 -3.45 0.72
C VAL A 122 -3.62 -1.92 0.70
N SER A 123 -4.68 -1.39 0.11
CA SER A 123 -4.88 0.06 -0.01
C SER A 123 -5.02 0.74 1.36
N CYS A 124 -4.82 2.07 1.39
CA CYS A 124 -4.99 2.87 2.60
C CYS A 124 -6.39 2.73 3.21
N ASN A 125 -7.45 2.67 2.38
CA ASN A 125 -8.81 2.43 2.84
C ASN A 125 -8.97 1.03 3.43
N THR A 126 -8.53 0.01 2.73
CA THR A 126 -8.56 -1.39 3.19
C THR A 126 -7.75 -1.55 4.48
N THR A 127 -6.56 -0.95 4.57
CA THR A 127 -5.75 -0.95 5.80
C THR A 127 -6.50 -0.32 6.98
N GLY A 128 -7.13 0.84 6.76
CA GLY A 128 -7.91 1.53 7.78
C GLY A 128 -9.08 0.67 8.29
N LEU A 129 -9.84 0.07 7.38
CA LEU A 129 -10.93 -0.84 7.71
C LEU A 129 -10.42 -2.07 8.49
N CYS A 130 -9.39 -2.74 7.98
CA CYS A 130 -8.84 -3.93 8.64
C CYS A 130 -8.39 -3.64 10.08
N ARG A 131 -7.65 -2.56 10.29
CA ARG A 131 -7.15 -2.19 11.63
C ARG A 131 -8.28 -1.91 12.61
N THR A 132 -9.30 -1.17 12.20
CA THR A 132 -10.46 -0.84 13.03
C THR A 132 -11.29 -2.07 13.31
N LEU A 133 -11.67 -2.81 12.27
CA LEU A 133 -12.53 -3.99 12.39
C LEU A 133 -11.85 -5.12 13.17
N HIS A 134 -10.55 -5.33 12.99
CA HIS A 134 -9.80 -6.35 13.74
C HIS A 134 -9.87 -6.11 15.24
N ALA A 135 -9.66 -4.88 15.70
CA ALA A 135 -9.74 -4.56 17.12
C ALA A 135 -11.14 -4.81 17.70
N VAL A 136 -12.18 -4.45 16.95
CA VAL A 136 -13.57 -4.67 17.35
C VAL A 136 -13.91 -6.16 17.35
N ASP A 137 -13.51 -6.89 16.31
CA ASP A 137 -13.79 -8.32 16.16
C ASP A 137 -13.12 -9.14 17.28
N GLN A 138 -11.89 -8.84 17.63
CA GLN A 138 -11.20 -9.50 18.72
C GLN A 138 -11.93 -9.37 20.06
N LYS A 139 -12.51 -8.22 20.33
CA LYS A 139 -13.16 -7.95 21.62
C LYS A 139 -14.61 -8.42 21.67
N TYR A 140 -15.37 -8.16 20.61
CA TYR A 140 -16.82 -8.36 20.61
C TYR A 140 -17.30 -9.41 19.60
N GLY A 141 -16.49 -9.77 18.63
CA GLY A 141 -16.90 -10.53 17.47
C GLY A 141 -17.78 -9.69 16.54
N ILE A 142 -17.55 -9.79 15.25
CA ILE A 142 -18.33 -9.12 14.22
C ILE A 142 -19.25 -10.14 13.54
N ALA A 143 -20.55 -9.84 13.45
CA ALA A 143 -21.50 -10.61 12.67
C ALA A 143 -21.55 -10.09 11.24
N SER A 144 -21.72 -8.78 11.06
CA SER A 144 -21.71 -8.14 9.74
C SER A 144 -21.23 -6.70 9.81
N VAL A 145 -20.77 -6.17 8.67
CA VAL A 145 -20.34 -4.77 8.51
C VAL A 145 -20.94 -4.18 7.26
N HIS A 146 -21.48 -2.99 7.38
CA HIS A 146 -21.74 -2.11 6.25
C HIS A 146 -20.82 -0.88 6.36
N ALA A 147 -19.94 -0.68 5.37
CA ALA A 147 -19.01 0.42 5.37
C ALA A 147 -19.21 1.31 4.14
N THR A 148 -19.23 2.62 4.36
CA THR A 148 -19.20 3.61 3.28
C THR A 148 -17.89 4.39 3.33
N MET A 149 -17.13 4.35 2.25
CA MET A 149 -15.89 5.10 2.11
C MET A 149 -16.14 6.41 1.37
N ILE A 150 -15.94 7.51 2.06
CA ILE A 150 -15.89 8.85 1.48
C ILE A 150 -14.44 9.17 1.22
N ARG A 151 -14.02 9.03 -0.06
CA ARG A 151 -12.62 9.08 -0.45
C ARG A 151 -12.25 10.45 -1.00
N ARG A 152 -11.02 10.89 -0.72
CA ARG A 152 -10.43 11.99 -1.49
C ARG A 152 -10.46 11.66 -2.98
N GLY A 153 -10.66 12.67 -3.81
CA GLY A 153 -10.76 12.52 -5.25
C GLY A 153 -9.43 12.23 -5.93
N ALA A 154 -8.34 12.77 -5.35
CA ALA A 154 -6.97 12.61 -5.85
C ALA A 154 -5.99 12.48 -4.70
N ASP A 155 -4.84 11.87 -4.96
CA ASP A 155 -3.72 11.85 -4.02
C ASP A 155 -3.04 13.24 -3.95
N PRO A 156 -2.43 13.59 -2.80
CA PRO A 156 -1.67 14.82 -2.71
C PRO A 156 -0.56 14.85 -3.77
N GLY A 157 -0.58 15.87 -4.62
CA GLY A 157 0.33 16.01 -5.76
C GLY A 157 -0.23 15.50 -7.09
N ASP A 158 -1.35 14.80 -7.11
CA ASP A 158 -2.08 14.48 -8.33
C ASP A 158 -3.06 15.61 -8.66
N ILE A 159 -2.72 16.42 -9.64
CA ILE A 159 -3.53 17.56 -10.08
C ILE A 159 -4.40 17.26 -11.31
N HIS A 160 -4.31 16.04 -11.83
CA HIS A 160 -4.96 15.68 -13.09
C HIS A 160 -6.23 14.83 -12.90
N HIS A 161 -6.41 14.24 -11.72
CA HIS A 161 -7.50 13.32 -11.44
C HIS A 161 -8.33 13.76 -10.25
N GLY A 162 -9.54 13.23 -10.20
CA GLY A 162 -10.48 13.43 -9.12
C GLY A 162 -11.61 14.39 -9.49
N PRO A 163 -12.70 14.32 -8.72
CA PRO A 163 -13.85 15.19 -8.94
C PRO A 163 -13.51 16.63 -8.58
N ILE A 164 -13.88 17.55 -9.45
CA ILE A 164 -13.85 18.97 -9.19
C ILE A 164 -15.29 19.40 -8.89
N ASN A 165 -15.51 19.88 -7.66
CA ASN A 165 -16.81 20.42 -7.24
C ASN A 165 -17.99 19.44 -7.42
N ALA A 166 -17.74 18.14 -7.23
CA ALA A 166 -18.73 17.09 -7.39
C ALA A 166 -18.53 15.96 -6.36
N ILE A 167 -19.60 15.21 -6.07
CA ILE A 167 -19.56 13.93 -5.37
C ILE A 167 -19.78 12.84 -6.42
N VAL A 168 -18.81 11.93 -6.55
CA VAL A 168 -18.85 10.88 -7.58
C VAL A 168 -18.98 9.52 -6.92
N PRO A 169 -20.11 8.81 -7.06
CA PRO A 169 -20.26 7.47 -6.51
C PRO A 169 -19.51 6.44 -7.33
N VAL A 170 -19.04 5.38 -6.67
CA VAL A 170 -18.60 4.14 -7.30
C VAL A 170 -19.83 3.27 -7.49
N LEU A 171 -20.15 2.94 -8.74
CA LEU A 171 -21.38 2.19 -9.08
C LEU A 171 -21.26 0.69 -8.90
N GLU A 172 -20.01 0.17 -8.77
CA GLU A 172 -19.77 -1.23 -8.48
C GLU A 172 -20.12 -1.53 -7.01
N MET A 173 -20.97 -2.53 -6.78
CA MET A 173 -21.42 -2.93 -5.45
C MET A 173 -21.33 -4.45 -5.28
N PRO A 174 -20.71 -4.92 -4.17
CA PRO A 174 -19.93 -4.11 -3.22
C PRO A 174 -18.75 -3.46 -3.91
N SER A 175 -18.28 -2.30 -3.41
CA SER A 175 -17.04 -1.73 -3.90
C SER A 175 -15.87 -2.69 -3.62
N HIS A 176 -14.81 -2.64 -4.41
CA HIS A 176 -13.67 -3.56 -4.30
C HIS A 176 -13.01 -3.61 -2.90
N HIS A 177 -13.31 -2.65 -2.03
CA HIS A 177 -12.73 -2.59 -0.68
C HIS A 177 -13.22 -3.72 0.23
N GLY A 178 -14.51 -4.12 0.12
CA GLY A 178 -15.05 -5.24 0.91
C GLY A 178 -14.33 -6.55 0.62
N PRO A 179 -14.35 -7.04 -0.64
CA PRO A 179 -13.56 -8.21 -1.02
C PRO A 179 -12.08 -8.11 -0.65
N ASP A 180 -11.49 -6.90 -0.72
CA ASP A 180 -10.10 -6.68 -0.37
C ASP A 180 -9.85 -6.81 1.14
N VAL A 181 -10.76 -6.32 2.00
CA VAL A 181 -10.73 -6.56 3.45
C VAL A 181 -10.77 -8.05 3.76
N GLN A 182 -11.60 -8.82 3.06
CA GLN A 182 -11.73 -10.27 3.27
C GLN A 182 -10.49 -11.06 2.88
N THR A 183 -9.57 -10.49 2.11
CA THR A 183 -8.26 -11.13 1.88
C THR A 183 -7.36 -11.09 3.13
N VAL A 184 -7.67 -10.26 4.11
CA VAL A 184 -6.95 -10.11 5.40
C VAL A 184 -7.80 -10.63 6.56
N LEU A 185 -9.04 -10.16 6.68
CA LEU A 185 -10.02 -10.57 7.69
C LEU A 185 -11.01 -11.57 7.09
N LYS A 186 -10.60 -12.81 6.95
CA LYS A 186 -11.31 -13.87 6.19
C LYS A 186 -12.72 -14.19 6.70
N ASN A 187 -12.96 -13.96 7.99
CA ASN A 187 -14.21 -14.33 8.67
C ASN A 187 -15.18 -13.15 8.88
N VAL A 188 -14.86 -11.96 8.37
CA VAL A 188 -15.71 -10.78 8.51
C VAL A 188 -16.59 -10.66 7.28
N GLU A 189 -17.92 -10.72 7.49
CA GLU A 189 -18.89 -10.42 6.46
C GLU A 189 -18.99 -8.90 6.31
N ILE A 190 -18.60 -8.38 5.16
CA ILE A 190 -18.53 -6.94 4.92
C ILE A 190 -19.11 -6.56 3.56
N PHE A 191 -20.05 -5.61 3.57
CA PHE A 191 -20.54 -4.93 2.38
C PHE A 191 -20.00 -3.51 2.34
N THR A 192 -19.54 -3.07 1.18
CA THR A 192 -18.91 -1.75 1.06
C THR A 192 -19.47 -0.93 -0.09
N THR A 193 -19.71 0.36 0.18
CA THR A 193 -19.99 1.39 -0.81
C THR A 193 -18.87 2.42 -0.81
N ALA A 194 -18.70 3.15 -1.90
CA ALA A 194 -17.64 4.16 -1.99
C ALA A 194 -18.08 5.35 -2.85
N LEU A 195 -17.58 6.51 -2.50
CA LEU A 195 -17.73 7.73 -3.30
C LEU A 195 -16.44 8.56 -3.21
N SER A 196 -16.23 9.44 -4.17
CA SER A 196 -15.12 10.39 -4.18
C SER A 196 -15.64 11.80 -4.04
N VAL A 197 -14.94 12.61 -3.24
CA VAL A 197 -15.25 14.02 -2.99
C VAL A 197 -14.08 14.91 -3.39
N PRO A 198 -14.29 16.21 -3.67
CA PRO A 198 -13.22 17.14 -4.03
C PRO A 198 -12.37 17.50 -2.81
N SER A 199 -11.55 16.53 -2.39
CA SER A 199 -10.60 16.66 -1.28
C SER A 199 -9.29 15.98 -1.68
N THR A 200 -8.19 16.50 -1.18
CA THR A 200 -6.84 15.94 -1.38
C THR A 200 -6.26 15.31 -0.12
N LEU A 201 -6.92 15.52 1.02
CA LEU A 201 -6.48 14.95 2.30
C LEU A 201 -7.58 14.12 2.92
N MET A 202 -7.16 13.06 3.58
CA MET A 202 -7.98 12.12 4.36
C MET A 202 -9.02 11.33 3.53
N HIS A 203 -9.49 10.31 4.15
CA HIS A 203 -10.71 9.57 3.83
C HIS A 203 -11.56 9.52 5.08
N LEU A 204 -12.88 9.49 4.92
CA LEU A 204 -13.80 9.23 6.01
C LEU A 204 -14.46 7.87 5.77
N HIS A 205 -14.46 7.03 6.79
CA HIS A 205 -15.22 5.78 6.77
C HIS A 205 -16.36 5.87 7.77
N THR A 206 -17.57 5.57 7.32
CA THR A 206 -18.72 5.36 8.20
C THR A 206 -19.01 3.87 8.26
N LEU A 207 -19.14 3.34 9.46
CA LEU A 207 -19.29 1.90 9.70
C LEU A 207 -20.57 1.65 10.50
N THR A 208 -21.41 0.74 10.02
CA THR A 208 -22.44 0.09 10.82
C THR A 208 -21.97 -1.34 11.05
N VAL A 209 -21.83 -1.73 12.31
CA VAL A 209 -21.27 -3.01 12.68
C VAL A 209 -22.22 -3.76 13.60
N ASP A 210 -22.65 -4.94 13.16
CA ASP A 210 -23.40 -5.86 13.99
C ASP A 210 -22.45 -6.73 14.81
N LEU A 211 -22.55 -6.63 16.12
CA LEU A 211 -21.67 -7.32 17.05
C LEU A 211 -22.28 -8.63 17.53
N LYS A 212 -21.47 -9.67 17.72
CA LYS A 212 -21.88 -10.94 18.31
C LYS A 212 -22.08 -10.85 19.82
N LYS A 213 -21.41 -9.93 20.50
CA LYS A 213 -21.52 -9.68 21.94
C LYS A 213 -22.03 -8.26 22.18
N LYS A 214 -22.80 -8.08 23.24
CA LYS A 214 -23.26 -6.74 23.64
C LYS A 214 -22.06 -5.83 23.96
N ALA A 215 -22.13 -4.62 23.47
CA ALA A 215 -21.18 -3.54 23.76
C ALA A 215 -21.95 -2.27 24.13
N ASN A 216 -21.31 -1.39 24.86
CA ASN A 216 -21.78 -0.02 25.13
C ASN A 216 -20.73 0.97 24.64
N VAL A 217 -21.14 2.19 24.41
CA VAL A 217 -20.31 3.24 23.78
C VAL A 217 -19.01 3.51 24.56
N GLU A 218 -19.05 3.35 25.90
CA GLU A 218 -17.90 3.58 26.76
C GLU A 218 -16.80 2.53 26.61
N ASN A 219 -17.10 1.39 26.00
CA ASN A 219 -16.21 0.21 25.93
C ASN A 219 -15.77 -0.16 24.51
N VAL A 220 -16.19 0.62 23.49
CA VAL A 220 -15.83 0.37 22.09
C VAL A 220 -14.64 1.22 21.62
#